data_c62528a6209176147f03a77b441e93ab
#
_entry.id   c62528a6209176147f03a77b441e93ab
#
_cell.length_a   1.000
_cell.length_b   1.000
_cell.length_c   1.000
_cell.angle_alpha   90.00
_cell.angle_beta   90.00
_cell.angle_gamma   90.00
#
_symmetry.space_group_name_H-M   'P 1'
#
loop_
_entity.id
_entity.type
_entity.pdbx_description
1 polymer ?
#
loop_
_entity_poly.entity_id
_entity_poly.type
_entity_poly.pdbx_seq_one_letter_code
_entity_poly.pdbx_strand_id
1 'polypeptide(L)'
;MPEMDIENNIKIISQPVSLLELKQTAKLIFGDMVKGVVDLEKKIMAIGGELHADEEAFLMNHGSIQQNLWGVNLYPDRTFPELVEFDSMINIRPRQNNRSRSVEDENTRKLILKVIGDLIEK
;
A
#
# COMPACT_ATOMS: atom_id res chain seq x y z
N MET A 1 -3.23 -12.87 13.80
CA MET A 1 -4.27 -12.57 12.79
C MET A 1 -4.08 -11.15 12.28
N PRO A 2 -4.07 -10.92 10.99
CA PRO A 2 -4.05 -9.55 10.49
C PRO A 2 -5.35 -8.84 10.86
N GLU A 3 -5.25 -7.55 11.13
CA GLU A 3 -6.43 -6.74 11.38
C GLU A 3 -7.16 -6.48 10.07
N MET A 4 -8.48 -6.55 10.11
CA MET A 4 -9.31 -6.43 8.91
C MET A 4 -10.48 -5.50 9.14
N ASP A 5 -10.83 -4.78 8.08
CA ASP A 5 -12.10 -4.12 7.95
C ASP A 5 -12.95 -4.99 7.01
N ILE A 6 -13.82 -5.80 7.59
CA ILE A 6 -14.62 -6.77 6.83
C ILE A 6 -15.54 -6.06 5.84
N GLU A 7 -16.09 -4.90 6.23
CA GLU A 7 -17.02 -4.13 5.41
C GLU A 7 -16.38 -3.61 4.13
N ASN A 8 -15.12 -3.15 4.22
CA ASN A 8 -14.40 -2.56 3.10
C ASN A 8 -13.33 -3.49 2.51
N ASN A 9 -13.28 -4.74 2.95
CA ASN A 9 -12.29 -5.75 2.50
C ASN A 9 -10.84 -5.35 2.74
N ILE A 10 -10.59 -4.41 3.66
CA ILE A 10 -9.25 -3.94 3.97
C ILE A 10 -8.61 -4.85 5.02
N LYS A 11 -7.35 -5.20 4.79
CA LYS A 11 -6.57 -5.92 5.80
C LYS A 11 -5.18 -5.34 5.90
N ILE A 12 -4.63 -5.37 7.12
CA ILE A 12 -3.27 -4.91 7.41
C ILE A 12 -2.34 -6.10 7.30
N ILE A 13 -1.31 -5.96 6.46
CA ILE A 13 -0.29 -6.97 6.25
C ILE A 13 0.93 -6.61 7.09
N SER A 14 1.25 -7.44 8.08
CA SER A 14 2.44 -7.30 8.92
C SER A 14 3.41 -8.47 8.78
N GLN A 15 2.99 -9.51 8.06
CA GLN A 15 3.80 -10.69 7.74
C GLN A 15 3.76 -10.92 6.24
N PRO A 16 4.77 -11.57 5.66
CA PRO A 16 4.80 -11.77 4.21
C PRO A 16 3.58 -12.50 3.67
N VAL A 17 3.08 -12.03 2.54
CA VAL A 17 1.99 -12.68 1.79
C VAL A 17 2.51 -13.14 0.44
N SER A 18 1.92 -14.18 -0.10
CA SER A 18 2.32 -14.72 -1.40
C SER A 18 1.79 -13.86 -2.55
N LEU A 19 2.45 -13.97 -3.71
CA LEU A 19 1.94 -13.36 -4.93
C LEU A 19 0.57 -13.91 -5.30
N LEU A 20 0.33 -15.20 -5.03
CA LEU A 20 -0.98 -15.82 -5.28
C LEU A 20 -2.07 -15.13 -4.47
N GLU A 21 -1.80 -14.85 -3.20
CA GLU A 21 -2.76 -14.15 -2.34
C GLU A 21 -3.03 -12.74 -2.85
N LEU A 22 -2.01 -12.03 -3.31
CA LEU A 22 -2.18 -10.72 -3.93
C LEU A 22 -3.02 -10.80 -5.21
N LYS A 23 -2.80 -11.81 -6.05
CA LYS A 23 -3.59 -12.02 -7.26
C LYS A 23 -5.04 -12.29 -6.94
N GLN A 24 -5.31 -13.06 -5.90
CA GLN A 24 -6.67 -13.33 -5.45
C GLN A 24 -7.34 -12.04 -4.95
N THR A 25 -6.62 -11.23 -4.19
CA THR A 25 -7.13 -9.93 -3.73
C THR A 25 -7.43 -9.00 -4.91
N ALA A 26 -6.55 -8.96 -5.91
CA ALA A 26 -6.76 -8.14 -7.10
C ALA A 26 -8.04 -8.54 -7.83
N LYS A 27 -8.30 -9.83 -7.97
CA LYS A 27 -9.48 -10.32 -8.69
C LYS A 27 -10.80 -9.94 -8.03
N LEU A 28 -10.79 -9.70 -6.73
CA LEU A 28 -12.01 -9.34 -6.01
C LEU A 28 -12.52 -7.95 -6.37
N ILE A 29 -11.65 -7.04 -6.80
CA ILE A 29 -12.02 -5.64 -7.02
C ILE A 29 -11.63 -5.16 -8.43
N PHE A 30 -10.34 -5.06 -8.73
CA PHE A 30 -9.86 -4.40 -9.96
C PHE A 30 -9.43 -5.39 -11.05
N GLY A 31 -9.28 -6.65 -10.73
CA GLY A 31 -8.85 -7.68 -11.67
C GLY A 31 -7.35 -7.93 -11.66
N ASP A 32 -6.55 -6.91 -11.96
CA ASP A 32 -5.10 -7.05 -12.10
C ASP A 32 -4.30 -6.18 -11.14
N MET A 33 -4.97 -5.42 -10.28
CA MET A 33 -4.33 -4.43 -9.43
C MET A 33 -4.89 -4.48 -8.02
N VAL A 34 -4.02 -4.22 -7.03
CA VAL A 34 -4.38 -4.05 -5.62
C VAL A 34 -3.93 -2.66 -5.19
N LYS A 35 -4.83 -1.87 -4.61
CA LYS A 35 -4.42 -0.62 -3.98
C LYS A 35 -3.81 -0.92 -2.62
N GLY A 36 -2.71 -0.24 -2.30
CA GLY A 36 -2.04 -0.41 -1.02
C GLY A 36 -1.64 0.91 -0.40
N VAL A 37 -1.62 0.96 0.92
CA VAL A 37 -1.05 2.08 1.67
C VAL A 37 0.01 1.54 2.60
N VAL A 38 1.23 2.05 2.46
CA VAL A 38 2.39 1.61 3.22
C VAL A 38 2.63 2.55 4.38
N ASP A 39 2.88 1.99 5.57
CA ASP A 39 3.34 2.75 6.74
C ASP A 39 4.84 2.53 6.87
N LEU A 40 5.62 3.57 6.64
CA LEU A 40 7.08 3.48 6.64
C LEU A 40 7.66 3.26 8.03
N GLU A 41 6.98 3.75 9.07
CA GLU A 41 7.47 3.59 10.44
C GLU A 41 7.21 2.18 10.97
N LYS A 42 5.98 1.72 10.81
CA LYS A 42 5.57 0.42 11.32
C LYS A 42 5.94 -0.73 10.39
N LYS A 43 6.31 -0.44 9.16
CA LYS A 43 6.70 -1.43 8.14
C LYS A 43 5.58 -2.42 7.89
N ILE A 44 4.37 -1.89 7.75
CA ILE A 44 3.16 -2.65 7.44
C ILE A 44 2.48 -2.02 6.22
N MET A 45 1.47 -2.70 5.71
CA MET A 45 0.74 -2.23 4.54
C MET A 45 -0.72 -2.63 4.65
N ALA A 46 -1.63 -1.70 4.33
CA ALA A 46 -3.05 -2.02 4.18
C ALA A 46 -3.33 -2.30 2.71
N ILE A 47 -4.08 -3.35 2.40
CA ILE A 47 -4.48 -3.72 1.05
C ILE A 47 -5.95 -4.12 1.00
N GLY A 48 -6.51 -4.18 -0.21
CA GLY A 48 -7.84 -4.75 -0.44
C GLY A 48 -8.97 -3.75 -0.50
N GLY A 49 -8.73 -2.48 -0.20
CA GLY A 49 -9.75 -1.45 -0.29
C GLY A 49 -9.97 -0.97 -1.72
N GLU A 50 -11.11 -0.34 -1.96
CA GLU A 50 -11.41 0.29 -3.24
C GLU A 50 -10.77 1.67 -3.37
N LEU A 51 -10.49 2.33 -2.25
CA LEU A 51 -9.89 3.65 -2.21
C LEU A 51 -8.69 3.66 -1.30
N HIS A 52 -7.60 4.31 -1.73
CA HIS A 52 -6.44 4.53 -0.85
C HIS A 52 -6.85 5.29 0.42
N ALA A 53 -7.78 6.23 0.31
CA ALA A 53 -8.23 7.01 1.46
C ALA A 53 -8.86 6.14 2.55
N ASP A 54 -9.57 5.09 2.17
CA ASP A 54 -10.17 4.16 3.13
C ASP A 54 -9.09 3.34 3.83
N GLU A 55 -8.07 2.91 3.09
CA GLU A 55 -6.94 2.18 3.66
C GLU A 55 -6.13 3.07 4.60
N GLU A 56 -5.92 4.33 4.21
CA GLU A 56 -5.24 5.31 5.05
C GLU A 56 -5.98 5.50 6.36
N ALA A 57 -7.30 5.71 6.29
CA ALA A 57 -8.13 5.91 7.48
C ALA A 57 -8.08 4.68 8.39
N PHE A 58 -8.11 3.49 7.82
CA PHE A 58 -8.04 2.26 8.59
C PHE A 58 -6.72 2.15 9.35
N LEU A 59 -5.60 2.46 8.69
CA LEU A 59 -4.29 2.47 9.34
C LEU A 59 -4.23 3.51 10.44
N MET A 60 -4.75 4.72 10.19
CA MET A 60 -4.75 5.78 11.20
C MET A 60 -5.58 5.40 12.42
N ASN A 61 -6.69 4.72 12.22
CA ASN A 61 -7.52 4.22 13.32
C ASN A 61 -6.80 3.12 14.13
N HIS A 62 -5.75 2.55 13.57
CA HIS A 62 -4.94 1.51 14.25
C HIS A 62 -3.56 2.04 14.65
N GLY A 63 -3.42 3.35 14.76
CA GLY A 63 -2.24 3.97 15.35
C GLY A 63 -1.19 4.50 14.39
N SER A 64 -1.45 4.45 13.08
CA SER A 64 -0.53 5.03 12.10
C SER A 64 -0.64 6.55 12.07
N ILE A 65 0.46 7.20 11.72
CA ILE A 65 0.54 8.66 11.56
C ILE A 65 0.54 8.97 10.07
N GLN A 66 -0.34 9.87 9.64
CA GLN A 66 -0.56 10.15 8.23
C GLN A 66 0.71 10.46 7.45
N GLN A 67 1.64 11.22 8.03
CA GLN A 67 2.86 11.60 7.33
C GLN A 67 3.75 10.42 6.95
N ASN A 68 3.55 9.26 7.57
CA ASN A 68 4.29 8.04 7.27
C ASN A 68 3.59 7.14 6.25
N LEU A 69 2.41 7.52 5.78
CA LEU A 69 1.57 6.71 4.92
C LEU A 69 1.67 7.15 3.47
N TRP A 70 1.95 6.19 2.58
CA TRP A 70 2.07 6.43 1.15
C TRP A 70 1.26 5.43 0.36
N GLY A 71 0.50 5.93 -0.61
CA GLY A 71 -0.34 5.10 -1.46
C GLY A 71 0.40 4.59 -2.69
N VAL A 72 0.17 3.32 -2.98
CA VAL A 72 0.74 2.65 -4.17
C VAL A 72 -0.32 1.77 -4.80
N ASN A 73 -0.07 1.38 -6.04
CA ASN A 73 -0.83 0.33 -6.72
C ASN A 73 0.11 -0.84 -6.97
N LEU A 74 -0.37 -2.05 -6.68
CA LEU A 74 0.41 -3.27 -6.85
C LEU A 74 -0.16 -4.07 -8.00
N TYR A 75 0.69 -4.46 -8.94
CA TYR A 75 0.32 -5.28 -10.10
C TYR A 75 0.98 -6.64 -9.97
N PRO A 76 0.29 -7.63 -9.36
CA PRO A 76 0.93 -8.91 -9.02
C PRO A 76 1.46 -9.71 -10.21
N ASP A 77 1.01 -9.40 -11.44
CA ASP A 77 1.49 -10.09 -12.64
C ASP A 77 2.82 -9.53 -13.14
N ARG A 78 3.28 -8.41 -12.58
CA ARG A 78 4.58 -7.82 -12.93
C ARG A 78 5.64 -8.30 -11.95
N THR A 79 6.91 -8.20 -12.36
CA THR A 79 8.03 -8.54 -11.46
C THR A 79 8.36 -7.35 -10.55
N PHE A 80 8.90 -7.65 -9.37
CA PHE A 80 9.38 -6.61 -8.45
C PHE A 80 10.68 -6.02 -8.99
N PRO A 81 10.90 -4.70 -8.97
CA PRO A 81 10.07 -3.67 -8.34
C PRO A 81 9.01 -3.04 -9.25
N GLU A 82 8.91 -3.44 -10.51
CA GLU A 82 7.98 -2.86 -11.48
C GLU A 82 6.52 -3.11 -11.10
N LEU A 83 6.25 -4.08 -10.23
CA LEU A 83 4.90 -4.32 -9.77
C LEU A 83 4.36 -3.17 -8.91
N VAL A 84 5.23 -2.27 -8.41
CA VAL A 84 4.83 -1.14 -7.58
C VAL A 84 4.70 0.12 -8.43
N GLU A 85 3.50 0.70 -8.44
CA GLU A 85 3.25 1.99 -9.09
C GLU A 85 2.99 3.03 -8.01
N PHE A 86 3.71 4.15 -8.08
CA PHE A 86 3.56 5.26 -7.14
C PHE A 86 2.51 6.24 -7.66
N ASP A 87 1.24 5.95 -7.39
CA ASP A 87 0.15 6.78 -7.88
C ASP A 87 -1.04 6.73 -6.92
N SER A 88 -1.28 7.82 -6.21
CA SER A 88 -2.44 7.93 -5.32
C SER A 88 -2.71 9.39 -4.97
N MET A 89 -3.97 9.75 -4.89
CA MET A 89 -4.38 11.07 -4.45
C MET A 89 -3.91 11.38 -3.03
N ILE A 90 -3.80 10.36 -2.15
CA ILE A 90 -3.35 10.61 -0.77
C ILE A 90 -1.89 11.07 -0.70
N ASN A 91 -1.12 10.87 -1.77
CA ASN A 91 0.28 11.30 -1.82
C ASN A 91 0.43 12.81 -2.03
N ILE A 92 -0.63 13.49 -2.45
CA ILE A 92 -0.56 14.93 -2.69
C ILE A 92 -0.55 15.65 -1.33
N ARG A 93 0.67 16.00 -0.89
CA ARG A 93 0.90 16.64 0.41
C ARG A 93 1.98 17.73 0.27
N PRO A 94 1.57 18.96 -0.11
CA PRO A 94 2.55 20.06 -0.29
C PRO A 94 3.39 20.34 0.95
N ARG A 95 2.83 20.12 2.15
CA ARG A 95 3.57 20.33 3.41
C ARG A 95 4.72 19.34 3.58
N GLN A 96 4.68 18.21 2.86
CA GLN A 96 5.76 17.22 2.85
C GLN A 96 6.57 17.30 1.56
N ASN A 97 6.47 18.40 0.83
CA ASN A 97 7.15 18.62 -0.44
C ASN A 97 6.78 17.57 -1.51
N ASN A 98 5.57 17.02 -1.43
CA ASN A 98 5.07 16.08 -2.44
C ASN A 98 3.81 16.67 -3.06
N ARG A 99 3.92 17.17 -4.29
CA ARG A 99 2.86 17.95 -4.93
C ARG A 99 2.13 17.19 -6.03
N SER A 100 2.54 15.97 -6.32
CA SER A 100 1.92 15.12 -7.32
C SER A 100 1.32 13.88 -6.68
N ARG A 101 0.63 13.07 -7.49
CA ARG A 101 0.12 11.77 -7.07
C ARG A 101 1.24 10.73 -6.93
N SER A 102 2.40 11.02 -7.49
CA SER A 102 3.58 10.17 -7.37
C SER A 102 4.27 10.41 -6.03
N VAL A 103 5.28 9.61 -5.74
CA VAL A 103 6.19 9.85 -4.61
C VAL A 103 7.45 10.47 -5.22
N GLU A 104 7.70 11.75 -4.93
CA GLU A 104 8.73 12.51 -5.62
C GLU A 104 10.12 12.30 -5.04
N ASP A 105 10.22 12.04 -3.73
CA ASP A 105 11.50 11.83 -3.06
C ASP A 105 12.02 10.42 -3.30
N GLU A 106 13.23 10.33 -3.87
CA GLU A 106 13.82 9.05 -4.20
C GLU A 106 14.09 8.18 -2.96
N ASN A 107 14.49 8.79 -1.86
CA ASN A 107 14.73 8.04 -0.63
C ASN A 107 13.43 7.45 -0.09
N THR A 108 12.34 8.21 -0.17
CA THR A 108 11.03 7.72 0.25
C THR A 108 10.59 6.54 -0.62
N ARG A 109 10.82 6.61 -1.94
CA ARG A 109 10.53 5.50 -2.85
C ARG A 109 11.30 4.24 -2.45
N LYS A 110 12.58 4.39 -2.11
CA LYS A 110 13.40 3.25 -1.70
C LYS A 110 12.87 2.61 -0.43
N LEU A 111 12.45 3.42 0.54
CA LEU A 111 11.86 2.92 1.78
C LEU A 111 10.56 2.19 1.53
N ILE A 112 9.70 2.72 0.66
CA ILE A 112 8.45 2.06 0.27
C ILE A 112 8.73 0.70 -0.36
N LEU A 113 9.67 0.65 -1.31
CA LEU A 113 10.03 -0.59 -1.99
C LEU A 113 10.61 -1.61 -1.00
N LYS A 114 11.38 -1.15 -0.02
CA LYS A 114 11.92 -2.04 1.00
C LYS A 114 10.81 -2.69 1.82
N VAL A 115 9.83 -1.88 2.29
CA VAL A 115 8.71 -2.41 3.07
C VAL A 115 7.92 -3.41 2.24
N ILE A 116 7.57 -3.05 1.00
CA ILE A 116 6.79 -3.92 0.13
C ILE A 116 7.56 -5.20 -0.20
N GLY A 117 8.86 -5.07 -0.50
CA GLY A 117 9.70 -6.24 -0.81
C GLY A 117 9.79 -7.22 0.34
N ASP A 118 9.79 -6.71 1.58
CA ASP A 118 9.82 -7.55 2.77
C ASP A 118 8.45 -8.20 3.07
N LEU A 119 7.37 -7.63 2.56
CA LEU A 119 6.00 -8.12 2.82
C LEU A 119 5.45 -9.00 1.70
N ILE A 120 6.15 -9.15 0.60
CA ILE A 120 5.72 -10.01 -0.50
C ILE A 120 6.67 -11.19 -0.65
N GLU A 121 6.14 -12.40 -0.57
CA GLU A 121 6.90 -13.61 -0.85
C GLU A 121 7.03 -13.80 -2.36
N LYS A 122 8.22 -14.07 -2.80
CA LYS A 122 8.51 -14.28 -4.23
C LYS A 122 8.31 -15.72 -4.64
#